data_c479158eedc1e88c016a19dcb2d73cd3
#
_entry.id   c479158eedc1e88c016a19dcb2d73cd3
#
_cell.length_a   1.000
_cell.length_b   1.000
_cell.length_c   1.000
_cell.angle_alpha   90.00
_cell.angle_beta   90.00
_cell.angle_gamma   90.00
#
_symmetry.space_group_name_H-M   'P 1'
#
loop_
_entity.id
_entity.type
_entity.pdbx_description
1 polymer ?
#
loop_
_entity_poly.entity_id
_entity_poly.type
_entity_poly.pdbx_seq_one_letter_code
_entity_poly.pdbx_strand_id
1 'polypeptide(L)'
;MIEKTVRDYLTSKLNNVPVYLEIPSNRPKKFVFVQKTGSAEQDRIDTSIFTIQSYDETLFKASTLNEAVKTAMQEIVLLDSIGAVRKNSDYPFPDADRKEYRYQSVFEITHY
;
A
#
# COMPACT_ATOMS: atom_id res chain seq x y z
N MET A 1 5.87 -13.10 6.95
CA MET A 1 6.65 -12.14 6.17
C MET A 1 5.90 -10.83 6.10
N ILE A 2 6.63 -9.74 6.10
CA ILE A 2 6.02 -8.41 6.26
C ILE A 2 5.10 -8.02 5.10
N GLU A 3 5.43 -8.42 3.88
CA GLU A 3 4.58 -8.12 2.72
C GLU A 3 3.19 -8.74 2.88
N LYS A 4 3.14 -10.00 3.32
CA LYS A 4 1.86 -10.68 3.55
C LYS A 4 1.09 -10.02 4.69
N THR A 5 1.79 -9.61 5.73
CA THR A 5 1.17 -8.92 6.88
C THR A 5 0.49 -7.63 6.43
N VAL A 6 1.17 -6.81 5.61
CA VAL A 6 0.60 -5.57 5.09
C VAL A 6 -0.59 -5.85 4.18
N ARG A 7 -0.46 -6.83 3.27
CA ARG A 7 -1.56 -7.19 2.38
C ARG A 7 -2.78 -7.65 3.14
N ASP A 8 -2.61 -8.56 4.10
CA ASP A 8 -3.72 -9.10 4.86
C ASP A 8 -4.39 -8.03 5.72
N TYR A 9 -3.59 -7.15 6.30
CA TYR A 9 -4.11 -6.02 7.08
C TYR A 9 -4.96 -5.11 6.20
N LEU A 10 -4.45 -4.69 5.05
CA LEU A 10 -5.19 -3.82 4.14
C LEU A 10 -6.45 -4.49 3.63
N THR A 11 -6.40 -5.78 3.32
CA THR A 11 -7.58 -6.54 2.90
C THR A 11 -8.67 -6.47 3.97
N SER A 12 -8.30 -6.53 5.24
CA SER A 12 -9.26 -6.47 6.34
C SER A 12 -9.84 -5.06 6.54
N LYS A 13 -9.10 -4.02 6.16
CA LYS A 13 -9.50 -2.62 6.40
C LYS A 13 -10.22 -2.00 5.21
N LEU A 14 -9.95 -2.47 4.00
CA LEU A 14 -10.58 -1.94 2.79
C LEU A 14 -11.75 -2.83 2.40
N ASN A 15 -12.96 -2.27 2.36
CA ASN A 15 -14.17 -3.03 2.08
C ASN A 15 -14.20 -3.48 0.62
N ASN A 16 -14.13 -4.81 0.39
CA ASN A 16 -14.30 -5.42 -0.93
C ASN A 16 -13.30 -4.92 -1.98
N VAL A 17 -12.13 -4.44 -1.55
CA VAL A 17 -11.08 -4.01 -2.47
C VAL A 17 -10.00 -5.08 -2.48
N PRO A 18 -9.72 -5.69 -3.64
CA PRO A 18 -8.63 -6.67 -3.72
C PRO A 18 -7.28 -5.99 -3.48
N VAL A 19 -6.42 -6.66 -2.72
CA VAL A 19 -5.06 -6.19 -2.43
C VAL A 19 -4.09 -7.26 -2.89
N TYR A 20 -3.18 -6.89 -3.80
CA TYR A 20 -2.26 -7.82 -4.43
C TYR A 20 -0.82 -7.51 -4.09
N LEU A 21 0.00 -8.55 -4.00
CA LEU A 21 1.47 -8.43 -3.93
C LEU A 21 2.10 -8.47 -5.32
N GLU A 22 1.35 -8.95 -6.31
CA GLU A 22 1.73 -8.94 -7.72
C GLU A 22 0.51 -8.49 -8.51
N ILE A 23 0.73 -7.68 -9.56
CA ILE A 23 -0.38 -7.23 -10.39
C ILE A 23 -0.84 -8.41 -11.25
N PRO A 24 -2.10 -8.87 -11.13
CA PRO A 24 -2.58 -9.98 -11.93
C PRO A 24 -2.75 -9.58 -13.39
N SER A 25 -2.64 -10.56 -14.30
CA SER A 25 -2.82 -10.31 -15.72
C SER A 25 -4.25 -9.91 -16.06
N ASN A 26 -5.23 -10.47 -15.34
CA ASN A 26 -6.64 -10.14 -15.50
C ASN A 26 -7.11 -9.37 -14.27
N ARG A 27 -6.81 -8.07 -14.24
CA ARG A 27 -7.00 -7.26 -13.06
C ARG A 27 -8.33 -6.53 -13.05
N PRO A 28 -8.97 -6.39 -11.87
CA PRO A 28 -10.18 -5.57 -11.73
C PRO A 28 -9.84 -4.10 -11.94
N LYS A 29 -10.88 -3.28 -12.11
CA LYS A 29 -10.69 -1.83 -12.29
C LYS A 29 -10.28 -1.15 -11.00
N LYS A 30 -10.74 -1.67 -9.84
CA LYS A 30 -10.42 -1.13 -8.53
C LYS A 30 -9.64 -2.15 -7.74
N PHE A 31 -8.40 -1.82 -7.39
CA PHE A 31 -7.55 -2.70 -6.60
C PHE A 31 -6.37 -1.92 -6.01
N VAL A 32 -5.69 -2.54 -5.07
CA VAL A 32 -4.49 -2.01 -4.45
C VAL A 32 -3.34 -2.97 -4.71
N PHE A 33 -2.19 -2.43 -5.07
CA PHE A 33 -0.95 -3.18 -5.26
C PHE A 33 0.06 -2.75 -4.22
N VAL A 34 0.57 -3.71 -3.46
CA VAL A 34 1.55 -3.49 -2.37
C VAL A 34 2.89 -4.04 -2.80
N GLN A 35 3.91 -3.21 -2.76
CA GLN A 35 5.26 -3.60 -3.15
C GLN A 35 6.27 -3.13 -2.10
N LYS A 36 7.09 -4.05 -1.60
CA LYS A 36 8.21 -3.67 -0.76
C LYS A 36 9.35 -3.24 -1.67
N THR A 37 9.76 -1.98 -1.55
CA THR A 37 10.77 -1.39 -2.43
C THR A 37 12.12 -1.20 -1.77
N GLY A 38 12.23 -1.46 -0.47
CA GLY A 38 13.49 -1.39 0.22
C GLY A 38 13.40 -1.98 1.62
N SER A 39 14.54 -2.28 2.21
CA SER A 39 14.62 -2.77 3.59
C SER A 39 16.00 -2.50 4.17
N ALA A 40 16.04 -2.37 5.49
CA ALA A 40 17.27 -2.25 6.27
C ALA A 40 17.06 -2.90 7.63
N GLU A 41 18.13 -3.41 8.21
CA GLU A 41 18.09 -3.98 9.54
C GLU A 41 19.15 -3.30 10.42
N GLN A 42 18.75 -2.91 11.61
CA GLN A 42 19.66 -2.37 12.61
C GLN A 42 19.22 -2.85 13.99
N ASP A 43 20.16 -3.45 14.73
CA ASP A 43 19.89 -3.94 16.10
C ASP A 43 18.69 -4.90 16.19
N ARG A 44 18.54 -5.78 15.17
CA ARG A 44 17.46 -6.76 15.05
C ARG A 44 16.09 -6.15 14.82
N ILE A 45 16.05 -4.88 14.43
CA ILE A 45 14.82 -4.20 14.04
C ILE A 45 14.87 -3.97 12.54
N ASP A 46 13.86 -4.46 11.84
CA ASP A 46 13.74 -4.29 10.40
C ASP A 46 12.98 -3.03 10.08
N THR A 47 13.46 -2.30 9.09
CA THR A 47 12.74 -1.18 8.50
C THR A 47 12.51 -1.53 7.04
N SER A 48 11.24 -1.48 6.61
CA SER A 48 10.85 -1.78 5.24
C SER A 48 10.15 -0.58 4.62
N ILE A 49 10.44 -0.33 3.36
CA ILE A 49 9.79 0.72 2.59
C ILE A 49 8.77 0.06 1.68
N PHE A 50 7.52 0.52 1.78
CA PHE A 50 6.42 0.03 0.97
C PHE A 50 5.90 1.11 0.06
N THR A 51 5.76 0.76 -1.21
CA THR A 51 5.07 1.57 -2.21
C THR A 51 3.72 0.94 -2.44
N ILE A 52 2.65 1.69 -2.23
CA ILE A 52 1.29 1.19 -2.35
C ILE A 52 0.60 2.00 -3.45
N GLN A 53 0.12 1.28 -4.47
CA GLN A 53 -0.56 1.89 -5.60
C GLN A 53 -2.05 1.59 -5.51
N SER A 54 -2.87 2.64 -5.62
CA SER A 54 -4.32 2.55 -5.56
C SER A 54 -4.87 2.83 -6.95
N TYR A 55 -5.50 1.81 -7.56
CA TYR A 55 -6.04 1.87 -8.92
C TYR A 55 -7.56 1.98 -8.87
N ASP A 56 -8.12 2.82 -9.74
CA ASP A 56 -9.56 2.87 -9.92
C ASP A 56 -9.90 3.42 -11.31
N GLU A 57 -11.20 3.53 -11.61
CA GLU A 57 -11.71 3.91 -12.92
C GLU A 57 -11.47 5.36 -13.28
N THR A 58 -11.36 6.25 -12.30
CA THR A 58 -11.09 7.67 -12.50
C THR A 58 -10.02 8.13 -11.53
N LEU A 59 -9.40 9.26 -11.83
CA LEU A 59 -8.40 9.83 -10.95
C LEU A 59 -9.00 10.19 -9.59
N PHE A 60 -10.23 10.71 -9.58
CA PHE A 60 -10.92 11.03 -8.33
C PHE A 60 -11.15 9.78 -7.48
N LYS A 61 -11.61 8.69 -8.09
CA LYS A 61 -11.84 7.44 -7.37
C LYS A 61 -10.54 6.84 -6.87
N ALA A 62 -9.47 6.90 -7.67
CA ALA A 62 -8.15 6.45 -7.25
C ALA A 62 -7.64 7.27 -6.07
N SER A 63 -7.86 8.58 -6.08
CA SER A 63 -7.52 9.47 -4.98
C SER A 63 -8.28 9.08 -3.70
N THR A 64 -9.58 8.80 -3.81
CA THR A 64 -10.41 8.39 -2.68
C THR A 64 -9.91 7.07 -2.10
N LEU A 65 -9.57 6.11 -2.96
CA LEU A 65 -9.00 4.83 -2.51
C LEU A 65 -7.66 5.06 -1.80
N ASN A 66 -6.82 5.95 -2.35
CA ASN A 66 -5.53 6.29 -1.73
C ASN A 66 -5.72 6.88 -0.33
N GLU A 67 -6.73 7.73 -0.12
CA GLU A 67 -7.03 8.26 1.22
C GLU A 67 -7.42 7.16 2.19
N ALA A 68 -8.21 6.19 1.75
CA ALA A 68 -8.57 5.04 2.58
C ALA A 68 -7.33 4.21 2.93
N VAL A 69 -6.42 4.01 1.97
CA VAL A 69 -5.16 3.30 2.20
C VAL A 69 -4.30 4.06 3.23
N LYS A 70 -4.19 5.38 3.10
CA LYS A 70 -3.39 6.17 4.03
C LYS A 70 -3.96 6.09 5.45
N THR A 71 -5.26 6.19 5.61
CA THR A 71 -5.90 6.06 6.91
C THR A 71 -5.63 4.70 7.54
N ALA A 72 -5.79 3.63 6.74
CA ALA A 72 -5.53 2.28 7.22
C ALA A 72 -4.06 2.11 7.61
N MET A 73 -3.14 2.60 6.80
CA MET A 73 -1.71 2.44 7.07
C MET A 73 -1.26 3.20 8.32
N GLN A 74 -1.87 4.33 8.65
CA GLN A 74 -1.54 5.03 9.88
C GLN A 74 -1.88 4.20 11.12
N GLU A 75 -2.87 3.33 11.03
CA GLU A 75 -3.31 2.50 12.14
C GLU A 75 -2.64 1.13 12.17
N ILE A 76 -1.78 0.81 11.19
CA ILE A 76 -1.10 -0.49 11.15
C ILE A 76 -0.19 -0.68 12.38
N VAL A 77 0.22 0.40 13.00
CA VAL A 77 1.02 0.37 14.22
C VAL A 77 0.30 -0.35 15.38
N LEU A 78 -1.02 -0.50 15.30
CA LEU A 78 -1.78 -1.24 16.30
C LEU A 78 -1.53 -2.76 16.24
N LEU A 79 -0.94 -3.27 15.17
CA LEU A 79 -0.50 -4.66 15.12
C LEU A 79 0.74 -4.84 15.97
N ASP A 80 0.79 -5.94 16.75
CA ASP A 80 1.90 -6.22 17.68
C ASP A 80 3.25 -6.30 17.00
N SER A 81 3.28 -6.77 15.75
CA SER A 81 4.53 -6.92 14.99
C SER A 81 5.05 -5.61 14.40
N ILE A 82 4.27 -4.53 14.46
CA ILE A 82 4.64 -3.25 13.87
C ILE A 82 5.02 -2.28 14.98
N GLY A 83 6.24 -1.74 14.91
CA GLY A 83 6.72 -0.79 15.91
C GLY A 83 6.44 0.66 15.56
N ALA A 84 6.47 0.99 14.26
CA ALA A 84 6.24 2.37 13.81
C ALA A 84 5.86 2.37 12.34
N VAL A 85 5.14 3.40 11.93
CA VAL A 85 4.83 3.66 10.52
C VAL A 85 5.01 5.15 10.26
N ARG A 86 5.60 5.47 9.12
CA ARG A 86 5.78 6.86 8.69
C ARG A 86 5.48 6.97 7.20
N LYS A 87 4.60 7.91 6.85
CA LYS A 87 4.32 8.19 5.44
C LYS A 87 5.41 9.13 4.90
N ASN A 88 6.08 8.72 3.82
CA ASN A 88 7.07 9.54 3.15
C ASN A 88 6.44 10.51 2.16
N SER A 89 5.54 10.01 1.33
CA SER A 89 4.94 10.83 0.27
C SER A 89 3.70 10.14 -0.27
N ASP A 90 2.84 10.92 -0.94
CA ASP A 90 1.79 10.37 -1.80
C ASP A 90 1.54 11.35 -2.95
N TYR A 91 1.20 10.82 -4.12
CA TYR A 91 1.05 11.62 -5.32
C TYR A 91 0.30 10.84 -6.39
N PRO A 92 -0.37 11.55 -7.34
CA PRO A 92 -0.95 10.88 -8.49
C PRO A 92 0.16 10.30 -9.36
N PHE A 93 -0.08 9.10 -9.88
CA PHE A 93 0.93 8.40 -10.69
C PHE A 93 0.23 7.65 -11.83
N PRO A 94 -0.52 8.37 -12.71
CA PRO A 94 -1.29 7.72 -13.76
C PRO A 94 -0.39 7.07 -14.81
N ASP A 95 -0.85 5.95 -15.36
CA ASP A 95 -0.19 5.29 -16.47
C ASP A 95 -0.85 5.75 -17.77
N ALA A 96 -0.21 6.68 -18.48
CA ALA A 96 -0.75 7.26 -19.71
C ALA A 96 -0.86 6.23 -20.84
N ASP A 97 0.05 5.25 -20.89
CA ASP A 97 0.08 4.25 -21.96
C ASP A 97 -1.11 3.29 -21.83
N ARG A 98 -1.48 2.93 -20.62
CA ARG A 98 -2.58 2.00 -20.35
C ARG A 98 -3.88 2.70 -20.00
N LYS A 99 -3.86 4.03 -19.90
CA LYS A 99 -5.01 4.83 -19.47
C LYS A 99 -5.55 4.38 -18.11
N GLU A 100 -4.63 4.00 -17.22
CA GLU A 100 -4.98 3.59 -15.86
C GLU A 100 -4.76 4.74 -14.92
N TYR A 101 -5.71 4.94 -14.01
CA TYR A 101 -5.62 5.98 -12.99
C TYR A 101 -5.17 5.35 -11.69
N ARG A 102 -4.08 5.87 -11.14
CA ARG A 102 -3.56 5.38 -9.89
C ARG A 102 -2.92 6.49 -9.07
N TYR A 103 -2.99 6.34 -7.76
CA TYR A 103 -2.20 7.12 -6.82
C TYR A 103 -1.15 6.21 -6.21
N GLN A 104 -0.03 6.79 -5.83
CA GLN A 104 1.03 6.07 -5.17
C GLN A 104 1.32 6.71 -3.83
N SER A 105 1.40 5.89 -2.79
CA SER A 105 1.82 6.33 -1.46
C SER A 105 3.01 5.49 -1.01
N VAL A 106 3.94 6.13 -0.29
CA VAL A 106 5.16 5.48 0.17
C VAL A 106 5.21 5.54 1.69
N PHE A 107 5.41 4.38 2.32
CA PHE A 107 5.44 4.25 3.77
C PHE A 107 6.72 3.56 4.20
N GLU A 108 7.26 4.01 5.32
CA GLU A 108 8.36 3.35 5.99
C GLU A 108 7.80 2.67 7.24
N ILE A 109 8.01 1.36 7.34
CA ILE A 109 7.47 0.55 8.43
C ILE A 109 8.61 -0.05 9.22
N THR A 110 8.63 0.18 10.53
CA THR A 110 9.54 -0.49 11.46
C THR A 110 8.80 -1.67 12.06
N HIS A 111 9.39 -2.87 11.96
CA HIS A 111 8.72 -4.09 12.40
C HIS A 111 9.72 -5.07 13.01
N TYR A 112 9.19 -6.04 13.71
CA TYR A 112 9.97 -7.04 14.44
C TYR A 112 10.07 -8.37 13.72
#